data_2f6a5c6d854d4059a4d2c787f1fbc1bd
#
_entry.id   2f6a5c6d854d4059a4d2c787f1fbc1bd
#
_cell.length_a   1.000
_cell.length_b   1.000
_cell.length_c   1.000
_cell.angle_alpha   90.00
_cell.angle_beta   90.00
_cell.angle_gamma   90.00
#
_symmetry.space_group_name_H-M   'P 1'
#
loop_
_entity.id
_entity.type
_entity.pdbx_description
1 polymer ?
#
loop_
_entity_poly.entity_id
_entity_poly.type
_entity_poly.pdbx_seq_one_letter_code
_entity_poly.pdbx_strand_id
1 'polypeptide(L)'
;YEEWARRKETLSKVADYCDPACPRVDDELIARLKAVHNYGRGLRYARQTLYAQYDMSLHTADALKVKPLENWQKMEAATALGYVPTTEFPGQFGHLMGGYQAGYYGYMWSEVLALDMLSAYGDNLNNPQVGQRYRQTILSQGSQKPAAELVKDFLGRDPDNKAFFNEITGQRVK
;
A
#
# COMPACT_ATOMS: atom_id res chain seq x y z
N TYR A 1 -2.89 9.64 1.14
CA TYR A 1 -3.75 10.38 2.09
C TYR A 1 -3.76 9.74 3.49
N GLU A 2 -3.69 8.43 3.59
CA GLU A 2 -3.70 7.71 4.88
C GLU A 2 -2.57 8.14 5.82
N GLU A 3 -1.40 8.48 5.27
CA GLU A 3 -0.25 8.92 6.05
C GLU A 3 -0.49 10.24 6.79
N TRP A 4 -1.28 11.15 6.23
CA TRP A 4 -1.67 12.39 6.91
C TRP A 4 -2.49 12.12 8.16
N ALA A 5 -3.41 11.15 8.10
CA ALA A 5 -4.28 10.79 9.22
C ALA A 5 -3.53 10.21 10.44
N ARG A 6 -2.25 9.89 10.30
CA ARG A 6 -1.41 9.33 11.37
C ARG A 6 -0.40 10.33 11.93
N ARG A 7 -0.43 11.58 11.46
CA ARG A 7 0.50 12.62 11.91
C ARG A 7 -0.12 13.48 12.97
N LYS A 8 0.68 13.77 14.02
CA LYS A 8 0.25 14.64 15.13
C LYS A 8 -0.22 16.01 14.62
N GLU A 9 0.52 16.59 13.68
CA GLU A 9 0.21 17.90 13.10
C GLU A 9 -1.16 17.91 12.42
N THR A 10 -1.50 16.84 11.71
CA THR A 10 -2.80 16.69 11.05
C THR A 10 -3.91 16.45 12.05
N LEU A 11 -3.69 15.52 12.98
CA LEU A 11 -4.67 15.18 14.04
C LEU A 11 -4.93 16.38 14.96
N SER A 12 -3.91 17.19 15.24
CA SER A 12 -4.08 18.44 16.01
C SER A 12 -4.97 19.44 15.28
N LYS A 13 -4.79 19.59 13.96
CA LYS A 13 -5.66 20.46 13.15
C LYS A 13 -7.11 19.98 13.12
N VAL A 14 -7.31 18.66 13.02
CA VAL A 14 -8.67 18.08 13.09
C VAL A 14 -9.32 18.39 14.43
N ALA A 15 -8.55 18.31 15.53
CA ALA A 15 -9.05 18.64 16.87
C ALA A 15 -9.45 20.12 17.03
N ASP A 16 -8.91 21.04 16.22
CA ASP A 16 -9.29 22.46 16.25
C ASP A 16 -10.73 22.71 15.74
N TYR A 17 -11.32 21.76 15.02
CA TYR A 17 -12.73 21.81 14.58
C TYR A 17 -13.69 21.13 15.56
N CYS A 18 -13.16 20.53 16.64
CA CYS A 18 -14.00 19.98 17.71
C CYS A 18 -14.45 21.07 18.68
N ASP A 19 -15.47 20.73 19.49
CA ASP A 19 -15.76 21.49 20.72
C ASP A 19 -14.48 21.70 21.55
N PRO A 20 -14.26 22.86 22.19
CA PRO A 20 -13.09 23.13 23.03
C PRO A 20 -12.75 22.04 24.06
N ALA A 21 -13.75 21.25 24.45
CA ALA A 21 -13.59 20.11 25.35
C ALA A 21 -13.04 18.83 24.68
N CYS A 22 -12.85 18.82 23.34
CA CYS A 22 -12.34 17.66 22.64
C CYS A 22 -10.88 17.38 23.03
N PRO A 23 -10.56 16.20 23.55
CA PRO A 23 -9.18 15.88 23.94
C PRO A 23 -8.26 15.84 22.72
N ARG A 24 -7.10 16.46 22.84
CA ARG A 24 -6.08 16.41 21.80
C ARG A 24 -5.29 15.11 21.89
N VAL A 25 -4.85 14.64 20.73
CA VAL A 25 -3.99 13.45 20.62
C VAL A 25 -2.61 13.80 21.20
N ASP A 26 -2.17 13.07 22.22
CA ASP A 26 -0.85 13.21 22.84
C ASP A 26 0.24 12.43 22.12
N ASP A 27 1.49 12.65 22.52
CA ASP A 27 2.64 11.99 21.90
C ASP A 27 2.68 10.49 22.20
N GLU A 28 2.16 10.05 23.35
CA GLU A 28 2.09 8.64 23.71
C GLU A 28 1.16 7.88 22.77
N LEU A 29 -0.03 8.42 22.51
CA LEU A 29 -0.97 7.81 21.57
C LEU A 29 -0.40 7.75 20.14
N ILE A 30 0.30 8.81 19.70
CA ILE A 30 0.98 8.82 18.40
C ILE A 30 2.06 7.71 18.33
N ALA A 31 2.86 7.56 19.37
CA ALA A 31 3.87 6.50 19.45
C ALA A 31 3.23 5.11 19.38
N ARG A 32 2.13 4.88 20.07
CA ARG A 32 1.36 3.62 20.03
C ARG A 32 0.78 3.35 18.66
N LEU A 33 0.22 4.35 17.98
CA LEU A 33 -0.30 4.22 16.59
C LEU A 33 0.82 3.83 15.62
N LYS A 34 2.01 4.42 15.76
CA LYS A 34 3.18 4.04 14.95
C LYS A 34 3.63 2.60 15.22
N ALA A 35 3.65 2.18 16.48
CA ALA A 35 4.02 0.81 16.83
C ALA A 35 3.04 -0.22 16.26
N VAL A 36 1.74 0.02 16.36
CA VAL A 36 0.70 -0.85 15.78
C VAL A 36 0.81 -0.91 14.26
N HIS A 37 1.14 0.19 13.60
CA HIS A 37 1.33 0.21 12.14
C HIS A 37 2.44 -0.76 11.68
N ASN A 38 3.46 -0.94 12.48
CA ASN A 38 4.58 -1.84 12.18
C ASN A 38 4.29 -3.30 12.54
N TYR A 39 3.30 -3.56 13.39
CA TYR A 39 2.97 -4.91 13.83
C TYR A 39 2.46 -5.78 12.68
N GLY A 40 3.01 -6.99 12.55
CA GLY A 40 2.62 -7.95 11.53
C GLY A 40 2.93 -7.54 10.08
N ARG A 41 3.73 -6.51 9.86
CA ARG A 41 4.03 -5.99 8.52
C ARG A 41 4.62 -7.05 7.59
N GLY A 42 5.56 -7.84 8.05
CA GLY A 42 6.14 -8.93 7.25
C GLY A 42 5.11 -9.95 6.79
N LEU A 43 4.17 -10.32 7.67
CA LEU A 43 3.07 -11.23 7.33
C LEU A 43 2.12 -10.60 6.30
N ARG A 44 1.83 -9.30 6.43
CA ARG A 44 0.99 -8.57 5.47
C ARG A 44 1.59 -8.62 4.07
N TYR A 45 2.86 -8.28 3.90
CA TYR A 45 3.52 -8.30 2.59
C TYR A 45 3.71 -9.71 2.03
N ALA A 46 4.02 -10.69 2.88
CA ALA A 46 4.05 -12.09 2.46
C ALA A 46 2.68 -12.55 1.92
N ARG A 47 1.59 -12.14 2.59
CA ARG A 47 0.23 -12.44 2.14
C ARG A 47 -0.12 -11.74 0.82
N GLN A 48 0.23 -10.47 0.66
CA GLN A 48 0.04 -9.75 -0.60
C GLN A 48 0.83 -10.37 -1.75
N THR A 49 2.04 -10.82 -1.50
CA THR A 49 2.87 -11.53 -2.48
C THR A 49 2.23 -12.87 -2.88
N LEU A 50 1.71 -13.62 -1.89
CA LEU A 50 0.99 -14.87 -2.16
C LEU A 50 -0.22 -14.64 -3.07
N TYR A 51 -1.03 -13.61 -2.80
CA TYR A 51 -2.20 -13.29 -3.61
C TYR A 51 -1.82 -12.92 -5.05
N ALA A 52 -0.79 -12.10 -5.23
CA ALA A 52 -0.32 -11.70 -6.54
C ALA A 52 0.24 -12.88 -7.34
N GLN A 53 1.03 -13.75 -6.70
CA GLN A 53 1.57 -14.94 -7.34
C GLN A 53 0.49 -15.96 -7.67
N TYR A 54 -0.49 -16.13 -6.79
CA TYR A 54 -1.62 -17.01 -7.03
C TYR A 54 -2.47 -16.52 -8.21
N ASP A 55 -2.84 -15.24 -8.23
CA ASP A 55 -3.54 -14.62 -9.36
C ASP A 55 -2.80 -14.87 -10.68
N MET A 56 -1.50 -14.55 -10.74
CA MET A 56 -0.69 -14.78 -11.94
C MET A 56 -0.65 -16.26 -12.35
N SER A 57 -0.58 -17.18 -11.40
CA SER A 57 -0.54 -18.63 -11.70
C SER A 57 -1.79 -19.14 -12.41
N LEU A 58 -2.93 -18.50 -12.17
CA LEU A 58 -4.20 -18.83 -12.80
C LEU A 58 -4.39 -18.18 -14.19
N HIS A 59 -3.52 -17.23 -14.56
CA HIS A 59 -3.67 -16.44 -15.79
C HIS A 59 -2.45 -16.52 -16.73
N THR A 60 -1.57 -17.50 -16.52
CA THR A 60 -0.43 -17.78 -17.40
C THR A 60 -0.78 -18.76 -18.51
N ALA A 61 0.15 -19.03 -19.42
CA ALA A 61 -0.04 -19.97 -20.54
C ALA A 61 -0.47 -21.40 -20.11
N ASP A 62 -0.09 -21.82 -18.91
CA ASP A 62 -0.43 -23.12 -18.33
C ASP A 62 -1.67 -23.10 -17.43
N ALA A 63 -2.40 -22.02 -17.41
CA ALA A 63 -3.56 -21.82 -16.53
C ALA A 63 -4.58 -22.96 -16.58
N LEU A 64 -4.86 -23.49 -17.78
CA LEU A 64 -5.80 -24.61 -17.98
C LEU A 64 -5.35 -25.93 -17.30
N LYS A 65 -4.08 -26.06 -16.97
CA LYS A 65 -3.52 -27.22 -16.26
C LYS A 65 -3.51 -27.05 -14.74
N VAL A 66 -3.74 -25.83 -14.27
CA VAL A 66 -3.72 -25.52 -12.84
C VAL A 66 -5.05 -25.94 -12.23
N LYS A 67 -4.98 -26.70 -11.14
CA LYS A 67 -6.12 -26.97 -10.26
C LYS A 67 -6.16 -25.90 -9.18
N PRO A 68 -7.13 -24.99 -9.21
CA PRO A 68 -7.06 -23.78 -8.39
C PRO A 68 -6.90 -24.05 -6.89
N LEU A 69 -7.70 -24.96 -6.32
CA LEU A 69 -7.63 -25.22 -4.89
C LEU A 69 -6.33 -25.93 -4.48
N GLU A 70 -5.91 -26.95 -5.24
CA GLU A 70 -4.64 -27.66 -4.95
C GLU A 70 -3.44 -26.72 -5.05
N ASN A 71 -3.46 -25.83 -6.03
CA ASN A 71 -2.40 -24.83 -6.20
C ASN A 71 -2.37 -23.84 -5.04
N TRP A 72 -3.55 -23.36 -4.61
CA TRP A 72 -3.67 -22.50 -3.43
C TRP A 72 -3.10 -23.18 -2.19
N GLN A 73 -3.54 -24.41 -1.90
CA GLN A 73 -3.09 -25.19 -0.74
C GLN A 73 -1.56 -25.33 -0.73
N LYS A 74 -0.96 -25.64 -1.87
CA LYS A 74 0.49 -25.76 -2.02
C LYS A 74 1.21 -24.45 -1.77
N MET A 75 0.71 -23.36 -2.34
CA MET A 75 1.33 -22.04 -2.22
C MET A 75 1.19 -21.47 -0.80
N GLU A 76 0.01 -21.61 -0.19
CA GLU A 76 -0.23 -21.14 1.18
C GLU A 76 0.55 -21.96 2.21
N ALA A 77 0.65 -23.28 2.02
CA ALA A 77 1.46 -24.16 2.87
C ALA A 77 2.95 -23.80 2.89
N ALA A 78 3.46 -23.19 1.82
CA ALA A 78 4.84 -22.71 1.73
C ALA A 78 5.08 -21.39 2.47
N THR A 79 4.05 -20.74 2.96
CA THR A 79 4.16 -19.49 3.74
C THR A 79 4.44 -19.78 5.22
N ALA A 80 4.91 -18.77 5.95
CA ALA A 80 5.19 -18.89 7.38
C ALA A 80 3.96 -19.26 8.24
N LEU A 81 2.75 -18.95 7.79
CA LEU A 81 1.51 -19.28 8.50
C LEU A 81 0.97 -20.67 8.14
N GLY A 82 1.42 -21.24 7.01
CA GLY A 82 0.93 -22.52 6.50
C GLY A 82 -0.50 -22.48 5.98
N TYR A 83 -0.95 -23.59 5.42
CA TYR A 83 -2.32 -23.76 4.94
C TYR A 83 -3.25 -24.13 6.11
N VAL A 84 -4.40 -23.47 6.15
CA VAL A 84 -5.47 -23.83 7.11
C VAL A 84 -6.42 -24.85 6.45
N PRO A 85 -6.46 -26.10 6.92
CA PRO A 85 -7.33 -27.14 6.35
C PRO A 85 -8.81 -26.73 6.37
N THR A 86 -9.56 -27.24 5.40
CA THR A 86 -11.00 -26.97 5.23
C THR A 86 -11.36 -25.55 4.83
N THR A 87 -10.39 -24.70 4.45
CA THR A 87 -10.65 -23.39 3.87
C THR A 87 -10.64 -23.44 2.35
N GLU A 88 -11.58 -22.73 1.74
CA GLU A 88 -11.72 -22.62 0.29
C GLU A 88 -11.56 -21.14 -0.15
N PHE A 89 -10.50 -20.51 0.32
CA PHE A 89 -10.21 -19.08 0.06
C PHE A 89 -10.33 -18.69 -1.41
N PRO A 90 -9.88 -19.49 -2.42
CA PRO A 90 -10.01 -19.11 -3.83
C PRO A 90 -11.44 -18.81 -4.26
N GLY A 91 -12.43 -19.50 -3.70
CA GLY A 91 -13.83 -19.26 -3.98
C GLY A 91 -14.38 -17.94 -3.41
N GLN A 92 -13.68 -17.34 -2.46
CA GLN A 92 -14.01 -16.05 -1.85
C GLN A 92 -13.14 -14.90 -2.39
N PHE A 93 -12.12 -15.23 -3.19
CA PHE A 93 -11.19 -14.24 -3.71
C PHE A 93 -11.77 -13.53 -4.95
N GLY A 94 -12.72 -12.62 -4.73
CA GLY A 94 -13.48 -11.93 -5.77
C GLY A 94 -12.63 -11.19 -6.80
N HIS A 95 -11.40 -10.80 -6.47
CA HIS A 95 -10.46 -10.16 -7.40
C HIS A 95 -10.16 -11.02 -8.63
N LEU A 96 -10.17 -12.34 -8.49
CA LEU A 96 -9.87 -13.27 -9.59
C LEU A 96 -10.88 -13.16 -10.74
N MET A 97 -12.10 -12.67 -10.48
CA MET A 97 -13.19 -12.59 -11.44
C MET A 97 -13.91 -11.23 -11.43
N GLY A 98 -13.35 -10.24 -10.74
CA GLY A 98 -13.94 -8.92 -10.50
C GLY A 98 -13.25 -7.76 -11.21
N GLY A 99 -12.52 -8.01 -12.32
CA GLY A 99 -11.81 -6.96 -13.05
C GLY A 99 -10.34 -6.77 -12.65
N TYR A 100 -9.82 -7.59 -11.73
CA TYR A 100 -8.42 -7.57 -11.28
C TYR A 100 -7.63 -8.82 -11.67
N GLN A 101 -8.21 -9.68 -12.47
CA GLN A 101 -7.56 -10.90 -12.97
C GLN A 101 -6.25 -10.57 -13.71
N ALA A 102 -5.19 -11.29 -13.37
CA ALA A 102 -3.80 -11.03 -13.76
C ALA A 102 -3.28 -9.63 -13.37
N GLY A 103 -3.97 -8.94 -12.47
CA GLY A 103 -3.70 -7.57 -12.09
C GLY A 103 -3.54 -7.33 -10.58
N TYR A 104 -3.68 -8.35 -9.73
CA TYR A 104 -3.59 -8.18 -8.28
C TYR A 104 -2.23 -7.63 -7.82
N TYR A 105 -1.14 -7.94 -8.51
CA TYR A 105 0.19 -7.38 -8.23
C TYR A 105 0.19 -5.84 -8.25
N GLY A 106 -0.76 -5.23 -8.94
CA GLY A 106 -0.90 -3.78 -9.07
C GLY A 106 -1.06 -3.06 -7.72
N TYR A 107 -1.56 -3.72 -6.68
CA TYR A 107 -1.66 -3.12 -5.34
C TYR A 107 -0.28 -2.78 -4.76
N MET A 108 0.64 -3.75 -4.72
CA MET A 108 2.01 -3.48 -4.25
C MET A 108 2.79 -2.60 -5.22
N TRP A 109 2.56 -2.75 -6.53
CA TRP A 109 3.15 -1.88 -7.53
C TRP A 109 2.77 -0.41 -7.30
N SER A 110 1.49 -0.14 -7.08
CA SER A 110 0.99 1.20 -6.78
C SER A 110 1.53 1.72 -5.44
N GLU A 111 1.70 0.85 -4.45
CA GLU A 111 2.29 1.22 -3.16
C GLU A 111 3.76 1.66 -3.29
N VAL A 112 4.54 0.99 -4.15
CA VAL A 112 5.92 1.42 -4.47
C VAL A 112 5.93 2.87 -4.95
N LEU A 113 5.08 3.20 -5.93
CA LEU A 113 5.00 4.55 -6.48
C LEU A 113 4.47 5.56 -5.46
N ALA A 114 3.45 5.17 -4.68
CA ALA A 114 2.86 6.02 -3.64
C ALA A 114 3.88 6.40 -2.56
N LEU A 115 4.69 5.45 -2.11
CA LEU A 115 5.72 5.68 -1.10
C LEU A 115 6.89 6.51 -1.65
N ASP A 116 7.26 6.30 -2.91
CA ASP A 116 8.28 7.12 -3.56
C ASP A 116 7.79 8.57 -3.73
N MET A 117 6.56 8.78 -4.18
CA MET A 117 5.96 10.12 -4.23
C MET A 117 5.84 10.76 -2.83
N LEU A 118 5.51 9.95 -1.81
CA LEU A 118 5.44 10.43 -0.43
C LEU A 118 6.82 10.91 0.07
N SER A 119 7.91 10.29 -0.37
CA SER A 119 9.27 10.69 -0.01
C SER A 119 9.62 12.14 -0.43
N ALA A 120 8.96 12.66 -1.47
CA ALA A 120 9.14 14.04 -1.92
C ALA A 120 8.68 15.09 -0.89
N TYR A 121 7.84 14.71 0.06
CA TYR A 121 7.40 15.59 1.15
C TYR A 121 8.41 15.69 2.30
N GLY A 122 9.41 14.81 2.34
CA GLY A 122 10.35 14.74 3.47
C GLY A 122 9.64 14.60 4.80
N ASP A 123 10.01 15.43 5.77
CA ASP A 123 9.45 15.40 7.11
C ASP A 123 8.14 16.18 7.25
N ASN A 124 7.80 17.03 6.28
CA ASN A 124 6.64 17.90 6.34
C ASN A 124 5.58 17.48 5.30
N LEU A 125 4.65 16.61 5.69
CA LEU A 125 3.54 16.21 4.83
C LEU A 125 2.55 17.36 4.54
N ASN A 126 2.62 18.45 5.27
CA ASN A 126 1.81 19.65 5.05
C ASN A 126 2.54 20.72 4.24
N ASN A 127 3.64 20.37 3.55
CA ASN A 127 4.38 21.30 2.69
C ASN A 127 3.48 21.76 1.51
N PRO A 128 3.08 23.04 1.46
CA PRO A 128 2.13 23.51 0.46
C PRO A 128 2.73 23.53 -0.96
N GLN A 129 4.04 23.71 -1.11
CA GLN A 129 4.70 23.72 -2.42
C GLN A 129 4.67 22.31 -3.03
N VAL A 130 4.98 21.28 -2.24
CA VAL A 130 4.92 19.89 -2.70
C VAL A 130 3.47 19.49 -2.96
N GLY A 131 2.54 19.89 -2.07
CA GLY A 131 1.10 19.63 -2.25
C GLY A 131 0.56 20.29 -3.54
N GLN A 132 0.96 21.53 -3.83
CA GLN A 132 0.56 22.21 -5.07
C GLN A 132 1.15 21.51 -6.31
N ARG A 133 2.42 21.09 -6.26
CA ARG A 133 3.05 20.31 -7.33
C ARG A 133 2.29 18.98 -7.53
N TYR A 134 1.98 18.24 -6.47
CA TYR A 134 1.19 17.01 -6.55
C TYR A 134 -0.18 17.24 -7.21
N ARG A 135 -0.87 18.31 -6.80
CA ARG A 135 -2.14 18.69 -7.41
C ARG A 135 -2.00 18.95 -8.91
N GLN A 136 -0.98 19.68 -9.33
CA GLN A 136 -0.79 20.10 -10.73
C GLN A 136 -0.28 18.96 -11.63
N THR A 137 0.65 18.13 -11.14
CA THR A 137 1.29 17.10 -11.97
C THR A 137 0.59 15.77 -11.94
N ILE A 138 -0.20 15.48 -10.90
CA ILE A 138 -0.91 14.20 -10.73
C ILE A 138 -2.41 14.41 -10.79
N LEU A 139 -3.00 15.09 -9.79
CA LEU A 139 -4.45 15.10 -9.61
C LEU A 139 -5.20 15.81 -10.75
N SER A 140 -4.67 16.92 -11.25
CA SER A 140 -5.33 17.69 -12.31
C SER A 140 -5.14 17.08 -13.70
N GLN A 141 -4.22 16.13 -13.84
CA GLN A 141 -3.94 15.52 -15.16
C GLN A 141 -4.87 14.35 -15.47
N GLY A 142 -5.39 13.65 -14.46
CA GLY A 142 -6.19 12.44 -14.68
C GLY A 142 -5.44 11.43 -15.54
N SER A 143 -6.04 11.01 -16.63
CA SER A 143 -5.45 10.06 -17.60
C SER A 143 -4.92 10.74 -18.88
N GLN A 144 -4.58 12.02 -18.84
CA GLN A 144 -4.09 12.76 -20.04
C GLN A 144 -2.67 12.34 -20.47
N LYS A 145 -1.90 11.75 -19.54
CA LYS A 145 -0.56 11.21 -19.79
C LYS A 145 -0.43 9.81 -19.22
N PRO A 146 0.52 9.00 -19.71
CA PRO A 146 0.88 7.74 -19.07
C PRO A 146 1.26 7.95 -17.59
N ALA A 147 0.83 7.04 -16.71
CA ALA A 147 1.08 7.16 -15.27
C ALA A 147 2.57 7.30 -14.91
N ALA A 148 3.45 6.61 -15.63
CA ALA A 148 4.90 6.70 -15.42
C ALA A 148 5.44 8.12 -15.67
N GLU A 149 4.91 8.82 -16.68
CA GLU A 149 5.29 10.20 -16.96
C GLU A 149 4.79 11.15 -15.88
N LEU A 150 3.55 10.96 -15.40
CA LEU A 150 3.00 11.76 -14.31
C LEU A 150 3.83 11.64 -13.04
N VAL A 151 4.23 10.42 -12.68
CA VAL A 151 5.08 10.18 -11.50
C VAL A 151 6.45 10.82 -11.68
N LYS A 152 7.05 10.70 -12.87
CA LYS A 152 8.32 11.34 -13.20
C LYS A 152 8.25 12.87 -13.14
N ASP A 153 7.19 13.46 -13.68
CA ASP A 153 6.94 14.91 -13.65
C ASP A 153 6.81 15.41 -12.19
N PHE A 154 6.15 14.63 -11.33
CA PHE A 154 6.04 14.97 -9.92
C PHE A 154 7.36 14.84 -9.16
N LEU A 155 8.09 13.74 -9.35
CA LEU A 155 9.34 13.46 -8.64
C LEU A 155 10.53 14.28 -9.14
N GLY A 156 10.51 14.72 -10.41
CA GLY A 156 11.66 15.31 -11.11
C GLY A 156 12.77 14.29 -11.44
N ARG A 157 12.47 12.99 -11.31
CA ARG A 157 13.35 11.86 -11.60
C ARG A 157 12.53 10.62 -11.93
N ASP A 158 13.17 9.58 -12.41
CA ASP A 158 12.53 8.28 -12.52
C ASP A 158 12.17 7.72 -11.11
N PRO A 159 11.05 7.04 -10.96
CA PRO A 159 10.66 6.41 -9.70
C PRO A 159 11.64 5.30 -9.30
N ASP A 160 11.80 5.10 -7.99
CA ASP A 160 12.56 3.98 -7.45
C ASP A 160 11.79 3.26 -6.31
N ASN A 161 12.34 2.14 -5.85
CA ASN A 161 11.69 1.30 -4.84
C ASN A 161 12.27 1.45 -3.43
N LYS A 162 13.18 2.39 -3.20
CA LYS A 162 13.87 2.55 -1.90
C LYS A 162 12.90 2.84 -0.77
N ALA A 163 11.94 3.75 -1.01
CA ALA A 163 10.94 4.10 -0.01
C ALA A 163 10.09 2.90 0.39
N PHE A 164 9.74 2.04 -0.57
CA PHE A 164 8.99 0.80 -0.32
C PHE A 164 9.79 -0.21 0.51
N PHE A 165 11.06 -0.46 0.18
CA PHE A 165 11.89 -1.36 0.96
C PHE A 165 12.18 -0.81 2.37
N ASN A 166 12.38 0.48 2.53
CA ASN A 166 12.49 1.10 3.84
C ASN A 166 11.19 0.93 4.67
N GLU A 167 10.04 0.99 4.02
CA GLU A 167 8.75 0.70 4.65
C GLU A 167 8.66 -0.74 5.13
N ILE A 168 8.96 -1.73 4.27
CA ILE A 168 8.89 -3.15 4.60
C ILE A 168 9.83 -3.52 5.74
N THR A 169 11.06 -3.01 5.72
CA THR A 169 12.09 -3.31 6.71
C THR A 169 11.95 -2.55 8.02
N GLY A 170 10.96 -1.65 8.11
CA GLY A 170 10.78 -0.80 9.29
C GLY A 170 11.85 0.30 9.42
N GLN A 171 12.67 0.52 8.39
CA GLN A 171 13.71 1.56 8.37
C GLN A 171 13.14 2.95 8.07
N ARG A 172 11.89 3.03 7.67
CA ARG A 172 11.17 4.30 7.57
C ARG A 172 10.87 4.79 8.99
N VAL A 173 11.90 5.37 9.58
CA VAL A 173 11.79 6.11 10.84
C VAL A 173 11.10 7.43 10.53
N LYS A 174 9.79 7.50 10.84
CA LYS A 174 9.14 8.84 11.08
C LYS A 174 7.74 8.69 11.65
#